data_5feed6c602c0dd2d1edbfd95d40bf343
#
_entry.id   5feed6c602c0dd2d1edbfd95d40bf343
#
_cell.length_a   1.000
_cell.length_b   1.000
_cell.length_c   1.000
_cell.angle_alpha   90.00
_cell.angle_beta   90.00
_cell.angle_gamma   90.00
#
_symmetry.space_group_name_H-M   'P 1'
#
loop_
_entity.id
_entity.type
_entity.pdbx_description
1 polymer ?
#
loop_
_entity_poly.entity_id
_entity_poly.type
_entity_poly.pdbx_seq_one_letter_code
_entity_poly.pdbx_strand_id
1 'polypeptide(L)'
;MFYNSQSAYKKAEKLIPGGVNSPVRAFRSVDSTPIFFKSGNGSKMIDIDDNQYIDCVGSWGPLIFGHADQHTIEAIVNCSKNGTTFGAPTELETKMASKIIDMVPSIEKVRMVSSGTEATMSAIRLARGYTRKNLIIKFSGNYHGHFDSFLIKAGSGAMTLGKPDSQGVTENIAKDTLVAEFNNIDSVVKLFNENKDKIAAVIIEPIAGNMGLVIPENNFLSELRAICTEKNSLLIFDEVMSGFRVSKGGAQELYDVIPDITTLGKIIGGGLPAGAYGGKAEIMDHVAPDGPVYQAGTLSGNPLAMVAGLSVLERLNDDVYSKLEGISSKIHEGFQLNISKTGVMANIARVGSMMTLFFSDLDNIKNYSDAKKCNTTLYSKYFKSMLELGIYLPPSQFECLFLSNRIDENDIDKIIDSNLKSLKKIK
;
A
#
# COMPACT_ATOMS: atom_id res chain seq x y z
N MET A 1 -3.56 29.17 12.23
CA MET A 1 -3.03 27.83 12.54
C MET A 1 -2.13 27.33 11.42
N PHE A 2 -2.47 27.48 10.12
CA PHE A 2 -1.70 26.95 8.98
C PHE A 2 -1.27 28.04 7.98
N TYR A 3 -0.84 29.19 8.46
CA TYR A 3 -0.53 30.36 7.61
C TYR A 3 0.63 30.12 6.66
N ASN A 4 1.73 29.58 7.18
CA ASN A 4 2.92 29.27 6.38
C ASN A 4 2.64 28.14 5.39
N SER A 5 1.92 27.08 5.80
CA SER A 5 1.50 25.99 4.93
C SER A 5 0.61 26.47 3.79
N GLN A 6 -0.35 27.37 4.05
CA GLN A 6 -1.18 27.98 3.01
C GLN A 6 -0.36 28.81 2.02
N SER A 7 0.60 29.60 2.53
CA SER A 7 1.51 30.37 1.67
C SER A 7 2.41 29.47 0.81
N ALA A 8 2.96 28.42 1.42
CA ALA A 8 3.78 27.43 0.71
C ALA A 8 2.98 26.68 -0.37
N TYR A 9 1.73 26.29 -0.06
CA TYR A 9 0.86 25.63 -1.03
C TYR A 9 0.55 26.51 -2.24
N LYS A 10 0.21 27.79 -2.03
CA LYS A 10 -0.01 28.75 -3.12
C LYS A 10 1.23 28.93 -4.04
N LYS A 11 2.45 28.81 -3.48
CA LYS A 11 3.68 28.81 -4.28
C LYS A 11 3.85 27.50 -5.04
N ALA A 12 3.59 26.36 -4.37
CA ALA A 12 3.71 25.04 -4.97
C ALA A 12 2.73 24.86 -6.15
N GLU A 13 1.50 25.33 -6.06
CA GLU A 13 0.50 25.26 -7.14
C GLU A 13 0.96 25.95 -8.44
N LYS A 14 1.85 26.95 -8.36
CA LYS A 14 2.42 27.62 -9.53
C LYS A 14 3.55 26.83 -10.20
N LEU A 15 4.13 25.85 -9.51
CA LEU A 15 5.34 25.14 -9.93
C LEU A 15 5.10 23.63 -10.16
N ILE A 16 4.13 23.06 -9.46
CA ILE A 16 3.85 21.62 -9.45
C ILE A 16 2.36 21.43 -9.75
N PRO A 17 1.96 20.52 -10.63
CA PRO A 17 0.54 20.25 -10.90
C PRO A 17 -0.24 19.96 -9.61
N GLY A 18 -1.22 20.82 -9.29
CA GLY A 18 -1.99 20.73 -8.05
C GLY A 18 -1.19 20.96 -6.77
N GLY A 19 0.04 21.50 -6.85
CA GLY A 19 0.93 21.82 -5.73
C GLY A 19 1.57 20.61 -5.05
N VAL A 20 1.45 19.40 -5.61
CA VAL A 20 1.88 18.13 -4.98
C VAL A 20 2.43 17.14 -6.01
N ASN A 21 3.31 16.22 -5.56
CA ASN A 21 3.83 15.12 -6.38
C ASN A 21 3.02 13.81 -6.27
N SER A 22 1.90 13.83 -5.53
CA SER A 22 0.93 12.73 -5.47
C SER A 22 -0.45 13.30 -5.12
N PRO A 23 -1.54 12.93 -5.87
CA PRO A 23 -2.84 13.61 -5.80
C PRO A 23 -3.47 13.66 -4.41
N VAL A 24 -3.36 12.60 -3.62
CA VAL A 24 -3.95 12.52 -2.28
C VAL A 24 -3.37 13.56 -1.31
N ARG A 25 -2.12 13.98 -1.53
CA ARG A 25 -1.43 14.99 -0.70
C ARG A 25 -2.03 16.40 -0.85
N ALA A 26 -2.87 16.64 -1.85
CA ALA A 26 -3.53 17.93 -2.05
C ALA A 26 -4.73 18.17 -1.12
N PHE A 27 -5.11 17.23 -0.26
CA PHE A 27 -6.22 17.30 0.70
C PHE A 27 -7.59 17.61 0.09
N ARG A 28 -7.76 17.40 -1.23
CA ARG A 28 -9.03 17.70 -1.90
C ARG A 28 -10.18 16.83 -1.40
N SER A 29 -9.90 15.56 -1.08
CA SER A 29 -10.91 14.61 -0.57
C SER A 29 -11.45 14.98 0.82
N VAL A 30 -10.75 15.85 1.55
CA VAL A 30 -11.16 16.34 2.88
C VAL A 30 -11.44 17.83 2.87
N ASP A 31 -11.48 18.47 1.71
CA ASP A 31 -11.77 19.89 1.54
C ASP A 31 -10.96 20.76 2.52
N SER A 32 -9.63 20.63 2.44
CA SER A 32 -8.68 21.33 3.32
C SER A 32 -7.41 21.71 2.55
N THR A 33 -6.63 22.62 3.13
CA THR A 33 -5.32 22.99 2.61
C THR A 33 -4.26 22.01 3.13
N PRO A 34 -3.35 21.50 2.27
CA PRO A 34 -2.27 20.64 2.69
C PRO A 34 -1.34 21.29 3.71
N ILE A 35 -0.86 20.48 4.65
CA ILE A 35 0.14 20.89 5.63
C ILE A 35 1.52 20.57 5.07
N PHE A 36 2.46 21.48 5.25
CA PHE A 36 3.86 21.31 4.87
C PHE A 36 4.69 20.97 6.10
N PHE A 37 5.25 19.76 6.11
CA PHE A 37 6.09 19.29 7.21
C PHE A 37 7.55 19.69 7.01
N LYS A 38 8.25 20.00 8.11
CA LYS A 38 9.68 20.34 8.11
C LYS A 38 10.54 19.28 8.80
N SER A 39 9.96 18.48 9.70
CA SER A 39 10.70 17.42 10.40
C SER A 39 9.76 16.35 10.95
N GLY A 40 10.31 15.18 11.24
CA GLY A 40 9.64 14.10 11.95
C GLY A 40 10.64 13.36 12.85
N ASN A 41 10.18 12.87 14.00
CA ASN A 41 10.96 12.05 14.92
C ASN A 41 10.04 11.07 15.66
N GLY A 42 10.39 9.79 15.63
CA GLY A 42 9.59 8.74 16.24
C GLY A 42 8.17 8.70 15.67
N SER A 43 7.16 8.84 16.52
CA SER A 43 5.74 8.89 16.17
C SER A 43 5.25 10.28 15.72
N LYS A 44 6.09 11.31 15.73
CA LYS A 44 5.66 12.71 15.62
C LYS A 44 6.23 13.42 14.41
N MET A 45 5.42 14.32 13.84
CA MET A 45 5.82 15.25 12.76
C MET A 45 5.59 16.69 13.20
N ILE A 46 6.42 17.61 12.70
CA ILE A 46 6.31 19.05 12.94
C ILE A 46 6.15 19.74 11.59
N ASP A 47 5.10 20.58 11.46
CA ASP A 47 4.87 21.37 10.25
C ASP A 47 5.70 22.67 10.24
N ILE A 48 5.63 23.41 9.13
CA ILE A 48 6.34 24.70 8.97
C ILE A 48 5.70 25.85 9.77
N ASP A 49 4.57 25.58 10.41
CA ASP A 49 3.87 26.49 11.33
C ASP A 49 4.15 26.12 12.82
N ASP A 50 5.10 25.21 13.07
CA ASP A 50 5.50 24.71 14.41
C ASP A 50 4.44 23.87 15.15
N ASN A 51 3.37 23.45 14.46
CA ASN A 51 2.42 22.51 15.05
C ASN A 51 2.97 21.09 15.05
N GLN A 52 2.72 20.34 16.12
CA GLN A 52 3.14 18.95 16.27
C GLN A 52 1.96 17.99 16.13
N TYR A 53 2.17 16.90 15.39
CA TYR A 53 1.15 15.87 15.14
C TYR A 53 1.69 14.48 15.48
N ILE A 54 0.85 13.62 16.06
CA ILE A 54 1.07 12.18 16.08
C ILE A 54 0.72 11.65 14.69
N ASP A 55 1.67 10.97 14.05
CA ASP A 55 1.53 10.45 12.70
C ASP A 55 0.91 9.05 12.70
N CYS A 56 -0.30 8.93 12.17
CA CYS A 56 -0.99 7.67 11.92
C CYS A 56 -0.91 7.23 10.45
N VAL A 57 -0.07 7.88 9.62
CA VAL A 57 0.09 7.58 8.19
C VAL A 57 1.41 6.86 7.89
N GLY A 58 2.46 7.14 8.67
CA GLY A 58 3.76 6.50 8.54
C GLY A 58 4.35 6.59 7.13
N SER A 59 4.19 7.77 6.48
CA SER A 59 4.58 7.99 5.07
C SER A 59 3.93 7.00 4.08
N TRP A 60 2.67 6.61 4.34
CA TRP A 60 1.91 5.60 3.58
C TRP A 60 2.42 4.17 3.76
N GLY A 61 3.00 3.88 4.93
CA GLY A 61 3.37 2.54 5.35
C GLY A 61 4.86 2.21 5.49
N PRO A 62 5.83 2.88 4.82
CA PRO A 62 7.25 2.49 4.94
C PRO A 62 7.86 2.67 6.33
N LEU A 63 7.35 3.60 7.15
CA LEU A 63 7.99 3.98 8.40
C LEU A 63 7.51 3.14 9.60
N ILE A 64 7.76 1.83 9.56
CA ILE A 64 7.39 0.91 10.65
C ILE A 64 8.10 1.23 11.97
N PHE A 65 9.34 1.76 11.88
CA PHE A 65 10.14 2.22 13.03
C PHE A 65 10.00 3.74 13.29
N GLY A 66 8.99 4.39 12.68
CA GLY A 66 8.75 5.83 12.83
C GLY A 66 9.72 6.71 12.05
N HIS A 67 9.59 8.03 12.27
CA HIS A 67 10.41 9.05 11.63
C HIS A 67 11.80 9.13 12.23
N ALA A 68 12.77 9.49 11.38
CA ALA A 68 14.18 9.71 11.76
C ALA A 68 14.77 8.54 12.58
N ASP A 69 14.44 7.30 12.20
CA ASP A 69 14.97 6.11 12.84
C ASP A 69 16.50 6.11 12.79
N GLN A 70 17.14 6.13 13.97
CA GLN A 70 18.58 6.33 14.10
C GLN A 70 19.40 5.28 13.33
N HIS A 71 19.00 4.00 13.40
CA HIS A 71 19.71 2.93 12.70
C HIS A 71 19.68 3.11 11.18
N THR A 72 18.51 3.49 10.63
CA THR A 72 18.37 3.74 9.19
C THR A 72 19.16 4.96 8.75
N ILE A 73 19.15 6.04 9.53
CA ILE A 73 19.93 7.26 9.25
C ILE A 73 21.44 6.95 9.27
N GLU A 74 21.93 6.28 10.29
CA GLU A 74 23.34 5.92 10.41
C GLU A 74 23.80 5.02 9.25
N ALA A 75 22.97 4.04 8.87
CA ALA A 75 23.25 3.17 7.73
C ALA A 75 23.38 3.98 6.43
N ILE A 76 22.44 4.91 6.15
CA ILE A 76 22.49 5.79 5.00
C ILE A 76 23.73 6.69 5.01
N VAL A 77 24.00 7.36 6.14
CA VAL A 77 25.15 8.26 6.30
C VAL A 77 26.48 7.51 6.08
N ASN A 78 26.62 6.32 6.62
CA ASN A 78 27.84 5.54 6.46
C ASN A 78 28.00 5.03 5.00
N CYS A 79 26.92 4.56 4.38
CA CYS A 79 26.94 4.12 2.99
C CYS A 79 27.28 5.28 2.03
N SER A 80 26.72 6.46 2.25
CA SER A 80 26.89 7.62 1.37
C SER A 80 28.34 8.12 1.26
N LYS A 81 29.17 7.85 2.27
CA LYS A 81 30.62 8.17 2.26
C LYS A 81 31.39 7.45 1.17
N ASN A 82 30.87 6.30 0.70
CA ASN A 82 31.48 5.48 -0.35
C ASN A 82 30.89 5.75 -1.75
N GLY A 83 29.92 6.65 -1.84
CA GLY A 83 29.22 7.00 -3.08
C GLY A 83 27.71 6.69 -2.98
N THR A 84 26.93 7.33 -3.85
CA THR A 84 25.47 7.23 -3.82
C THR A 84 24.91 6.28 -4.88
N THR A 85 25.69 6.02 -5.95
CA THR A 85 25.33 5.12 -7.06
C THR A 85 26.57 4.82 -7.89
N PHE A 86 26.61 3.64 -8.51
CA PHE A 86 27.77 3.21 -9.30
C PHE A 86 27.41 2.85 -10.75
N GLY A 87 26.14 2.61 -11.06
CA GLY A 87 25.71 2.06 -12.35
C GLY A 87 26.28 0.67 -12.61
N ALA A 88 26.60 -0.07 -11.53
CA ALA A 88 27.20 -1.38 -11.52
C ALA A 88 26.69 -2.17 -10.30
N PRO A 89 26.73 -3.53 -10.33
CA PRO A 89 26.27 -4.35 -9.20
C PRO A 89 27.04 -4.07 -7.91
N THR A 90 26.34 -4.21 -6.78
CA THR A 90 26.92 -4.09 -5.44
C THR A 90 26.56 -5.31 -4.57
N GLU A 91 27.38 -5.59 -3.55
CA GLU A 91 27.07 -6.65 -2.58
C GLU A 91 25.80 -6.36 -1.79
N LEU A 92 25.39 -5.08 -1.65
CA LEU A 92 24.19 -4.69 -0.97
C LEU A 92 22.93 -5.20 -1.68
N GLU A 93 22.95 -5.27 -3.01
CA GLU A 93 21.86 -5.86 -3.80
C GLU A 93 21.70 -7.34 -3.49
N THR A 94 22.82 -8.09 -3.44
CA THR A 94 22.82 -9.51 -3.11
C THR A 94 22.33 -9.75 -1.67
N LYS A 95 22.77 -8.94 -0.71
CA LYS A 95 22.32 -9.02 0.68
C LYS A 95 20.80 -8.73 0.80
N MET A 96 20.31 -7.70 0.10
CA MET A 96 18.90 -7.39 0.08
C MET A 96 18.08 -8.53 -0.56
N ALA A 97 18.53 -9.07 -1.67
CA ALA A 97 17.88 -10.21 -2.33
C ALA A 97 17.82 -11.43 -1.41
N SER A 98 18.93 -11.80 -0.77
CA SER A 98 18.97 -12.90 0.20
C SER A 98 17.99 -12.64 1.36
N LYS A 99 17.98 -11.43 1.92
CA LYS A 99 17.08 -11.08 3.04
C LYS A 99 15.60 -11.18 2.65
N ILE A 100 15.22 -10.74 1.45
CA ILE A 100 13.85 -10.86 0.94
C ILE A 100 13.48 -12.34 0.76
N ILE A 101 14.35 -13.13 0.15
CA ILE A 101 14.14 -14.56 -0.09
C ILE A 101 13.97 -15.32 1.24
N ASP A 102 14.79 -15.01 2.24
CA ASP A 102 14.70 -15.62 3.58
C ASP A 102 13.39 -15.30 4.31
N MET A 103 12.73 -14.17 3.98
CA MET A 103 11.54 -13.71 4.70
C MET A 103 10.23 -14.00 3.96
N VAL A 104 10.21 -14.03 2.62
CA VAL A 104 8.98 -14.11 1.82
C VAL A 104 8.83 -15.49 1.21
N PRO A 105 7.82 -16.28 1.62
CA PRO A 105 7.72 -17.71 1.28
C PRO A 105 7.66 -18.03 -0.21
N SER A 106 7.07 -17.15 -1.03
CA SER A 106 6.92 -17.39 -2.48
C SER A 106 8.16 -17.05 -3.31
N ILE A 107 9.19 -16.40 -2.73
CA ILE A 107 10.27 -15.81 -3.50
C ILE A 107 11.53 -16.70 -3.46
N GLU A 108 11.88 -17.28 -4.60
CA GLU A 108 13.14 -17.99 -4.83
C GLU A 108 14.17 -17.11 -5.56
N LYS A 109 13.70 -16.17 -6.40
CA LYS A 109 14.52 -15.12 -7.04
C LYS A 109 13.77 -13.78 -7.00
N VAL A 110 14.52 -12.68 -6.88
CA VAL A 110 13.96 -11.33 -6.79
C VAL A 110 14.71 -10.34 -7.69
N ARG A 111 14.00 -9.38 -8.26
CA ARG A 111 14.55 -8.26 -9.01
C ARG A 111 14.15 -6.95 -8.33
N MET A 112 15.16 -6.14 -7.99
CA MET A 112 14.94 -4.79 -7.45
C MET A 112 14.55 -3.79 -8.54
N VAL A 113 13.67 -2.88 -8.18
CA VAL A 113 13.22 -1.72 -8.97
C VAL A 113 13.10 -0.50 -8.05
N SER A 114 12.69 0.67 -8.58
CA SER A 114 12.68 1.92 -7.79
C SER A 114 11.32 2.29 -7.18
N SER A 115 10.25 1.57 -7.52
CA SER A 115 8.90 1.84 -7.01
C SER A 115 7.99 0.63 -7.07
N GLY A 116 6.88 0.66 -6.30
CA GLY A 116 5.83 -0.36 -6.40
C GLY A 116 5.17 -0.41 -7.78
N THR A 117 5.02 0.75 -8.46
CA THR A 117 4.53 0.79 -9.85
C THR A 117 5.43 0.03 -10.81
N GLU A 118 6.75 0.20 -10.72
CA GLU A 118 7.69 -0.55 -11.54
C GLU A 118 7.65 -2.05 -11.21
N ALA A 119 7.48 -2.42 -9.94
CA ALA A 119 7.36 -3.81 -9.51
C ALA A 119 6.12 -4.47 -10.14
N THR A 120 4.95 -3.88 -10.01
CA THR A 120 3.69 -4.42 -10.52
C THR A 120 3.64 -4.43 -12.06
N MET A 121 4.13 -3.36 -12.71
CA MET A 121 4.29 -3.28 -14.16
C MET A 121 5.18 -4.41 -14.68
N SER A 122 6.31 -4.66 -14.01
CA SER A 122 7.25 -5.72 -14.40
C SER A 122 6.68 -7.11 -14.16
N ALA A 123 5.96 -7.31 -13.05
CA ALA A 123 5.30 -8.56 -12.71
C ALA A 123 4.28 -8.98 -13.77
N ILE A 124 3.40 -8.07 -14.23
CA ILE A 124 2.43 -8.45 -15.29
C ILE A 124 3.08 -8.63 -16.65
N ARG A 125 4.16 -7.86 -16.97
CA ARG A 125 4.93 -8.11 -18.20
C ARG A 125 5.57 -9.51 -18.16
N LEU A 126 6.15 -9.87 -17.02
CA LEU A 126 6.71 -11.19 -16.80
C LEU A 126 5.65 -12.30 -16.94
N ALA A 127 4.51 -12.12 -16.29
CA ALA A 127 3.40 -13.07 -16.36
C ALA A 127 2.91 -13.29 -17.81
N ARG A 128 2.75 -12.20 -18.58
CA ARG A 128 2.41 -12.30 -20.01
C ARG A 128 3.48 -13.00 -20.83
N GLY A 129 4.75 -12.70 -20.58
CA GLY A 129 5.89 -13.32 -21.28
C GLY A 129 6.02 -14.81 -20.98
N TYR A 130 5.88 -15.20 -19.73
CA TYR A 130 5.95 -16.59 -19.26
C TYR A 130 4.78 -17.42 -19.79
N THR A 131 3.55 -16.97 -19.60
CA THR A 131 2.35 -17.71 -19.99
C THR A 131 2.01 -17.62 -21.48
N ARG A 132 2.58 -16.63 -22.20
CA ARG A 132 2.24 -16.29 -23.59
C ARG A 132 0.75 -15.92 -23.77
N LYS A 133 0.11 -15.41 -22.71
CA LYS A 133 -1.26 -14.92 -22.70
C LYS A 133 -1.26 -13.42 -22.48
N ASN A 134 -2.34 -12.71 -22.87
CA ASN A 134 -2.37 -11.25 -22.90
C ASN A 134 -3.19 -10.63 -21.78
N LEU A 135 -4.31 -11.25 -21.39
CA LEU A 135 -5.25 -10.64 -20.46
C LEU A 135 -4.76 -10.78 -19.02
N ILE A 136 -5.09 -9.79 -18.21
CA ILE A 136 -4.95 -9.85 -16.76
C ILE A 136 -6.29 -9.58 -16.09
N ILE A 137 -6.49 -10.14 -14.90
CA ILE A 137 -7.58 -9.77 -13.99
C ILE A 137 -7.00 -8.93 -12.87
N LYS A 138 -7.61 -7.79 -12.57
CA LYS A 138 -7.43 -7.02 -11.33
C LYS A 138 -8.75 -6.89 -10.59
N PHE A 139 -8.73 -6.37 -9.36
CA PHE A 139 -9.93 -6.17 -8.58
C PHE A 139 -10.34 -4.69 -8.50
N SER A 140 -11.63 -4.43 -8.52
CA SER A 140 -12.19 -3.10 -8.29
C SER A 140 -11.79 -2.59 -6.91
N GLY A 141 -11.29 -1.36 -6.84
CA GLY A 141 -10.80 -0.76 -5.60
C GLY A 141 -9.35 -1.08 -5.26
N ASN A 142 -8.72 -2.09 -5.87
CA ASN A 142 -7.29 -2.32 -5.72
C ASN A 142 -6.48 -1.34 -6.57
N TYR A 143 -5.34 -0.90 -6.03
CA TYR A 143 -4.39 -0.01 -6.70
C TYR A 143 -3.02 -0.69 -6.83
N HIS A 144 -2.53 -0.75 -8.06
CA HIS A 144 -1.27 -1.41 -8.40
C HIS A 144 -0.26 -0.44 -9.05
N GLY A 145 -0.29 0.83 -8.64
CA GLY A 145 0.51 1.88 -9.27
C GLY A 145 -0.19 2.51 -10.48
N HIS A 146 0.53 3.41 -11.16
CA HIS A 146 -0.01 4.24 -12.23
C HIS A 146 0.41 3.78 -13.64
N PHE A 147 0.74 2.50 -13.80
CA PHE A 147 0.94 1.91 -15.12
C PHE A 147 -0.39 1.78 -15.86
N ASP A 148 -0.41 2.07 -17.16
CA ASP A 148 -1.64 2.17 -17.98
C ASP A 148 -2.58 0.97 -17.82
N SER A 149 -2.04 -0.26 -17.78
CA SER A 149 -2.85 -1.47 -17.59
C SER A 149 -3.60 -1.52 -16.25
N PHE A 150 -3.25 -0.69 -15.26
CA PHE A 150 -3.91 -0.64 -13.95
C PHE A 150 -4.86 0.54 -13.78
N LEU A 151 -4.74 1.57 -14.62
CA LEU A 151 -5.64 2.73 -14.63
C LEU A 151 -6.94 2.40 -15.37
N ILE A 152 -7.58 1.30 -14.97
CA ILE A 152 -8.74 0.70 -15.59
C ILE A 152 -9.81 0.47 -14.52
N LYS A 153 -11.05 0.84 -14.84
CA LYS A 153 -12.24 0.58 -14.02
C LYS A 153 -13.20 -0.40 -14.69
N ALA A 154 -14.09 -0.98 -13.93
CA ALA A 154 -15.14 -1.84 -14.45
C ALA A 154 -16.01 -1.09 -15.46
N GLY A 155 -16.26 -1.71 -16.63
CA GLY A 155 -17.21 -1.21 -17.63
C GLY A 155 -18.68 -1.39 -17.18
N SER A 156 -19.57 -0.59 -17.75
CA SER A 156 -21.03 -0.80 -17.59
C SER A 156 -21.50 -1.78 -18.67
N GLY A 157 -21.94 -2.99 -18.31
CA GLY A 157 -22.54 -3.96 -19.25
C GLY A 157 -22.15 -5.41 -18.99
N ALA A 158 -22.73 -6.33 -19.76
CA ALA A 158 -22.59 -7.78 -19.61
C ALA A 158 -21.16 -8.30 -19.88
N MET A 159 -20.32 -7.52 -20.55
CA MET A 159 -18.89 -7.81 -20.71
C MET A 159 -18.11 -6.83 -19.81
N THR A 160 -17.44 -7.34 -18.80
CA THR A 160 -16.60 -6.59 -17.85
C THR A 160 -15.27 -6.19 -18.48
N LEU A 161 -15.27 -5.77 -19.74
CA LEU A 161 -14.11 -5.14 -20.38
C LEU A 161 -13.80 -3.84 -19.64
N GLY A 162 -12.56 -3.67 -19.26
CA GLY A 162 -12.06 -2.47 -18.58
C GLY A 162 -12.29 -1.23 -19.43
N LYS A 163 -12.63 -0.12 -18.76
CA LYS A 163 -12.65 1.22 -19.38
C LYS A 163 -11.52 2.04 -18.77
N PRO A 164 -10.85 2.90 -19.56
CA PRO A 164 -9.85 3.83 -19.01
C PRO A 164 -10.42 4.63 -17.84
N ASP A 165 -9.67 4.68 -16.75
CA ASP A 165 -9.97 5.52 -15.56
C ASP A 165 -9.15 6.81 -15.54
N SER A 166 -8.24 6.96 -16.48
CA SER A 166 -7.43 8.15 -16.70
C SER A 166 -7.45 8.54 -18.19
N GLN A 167 -7.48 9.85 -18.45
CA GLN A 167 -7.17 10.35 -19.79
C GLN A 167 -5.74 9.96 -20.17
N GLY A 168 -5.51 9.62 -21.42
CA GLY A 168 -4.23 9.17 -21.96
C GLY A 168 -4.06 7.65 -22.00
N VAL A 169 -4.82 6.90 -21.23
CA VAL A 169 -4.88 5.43 -21.37
C VAL A 169 -5.73 5.08 -22.58
N THR A 170 -5.15 4.35 -23.54
CA THR A 170 -5.83 3.99 -24.77
C THR A 170 -6.81 2.82 -24.55
N GLU A 171 -7.89 2.78 -25.37
CA GLU A 171 -8.85 1.67 -25.31
C GLU A 171 -8.20 0.31 -25.60
N ASN A 172 -7.16 0.27 -26.42
CA ASN A 172 -6.47 -0.99 -26.73
C ASN A 172 -5.74 -1.56 -25.52
N ILE A 173 -5.11 -0.70 -24.70
CA ILE A 173 -4.49 -1.14 -23.43
C ILE A 173 -5.59 -1.56 -22.43
N ALA A 174 -6.69 -0.81 -22.37
CA ALA A 174 -7.79 -1.11 -21.46
C ALA A 174 -8.46 -2.46 -21.73
N LYS A 175 -8.51 -2.91 -22.98
CA LYS A 175 -9.10 -4.22 -23.37
C LYS A 175 -8.35 -5.42 -22.80
N ASP A 176 -7.07 -5.28 -22.48
CA ASP A 176 -6.24 -6.34 -21.95
C ASP A 176 -6.35 -6.50 -20.42
N THR A 177 -7.17 -5.65 -19.75
CA THR A 177 -7.41 -5.71 -18.32
C THR A 177 -8.87 -5.94 -17.99
N LEU A 178 -9.14 -7.06 -17.35
CA LEU A 178 -10.45 -7.44 -16.84
C LEU A 178 -10.55 -7.01 -15.37
N VAL A 179 -11.77 -6.65 -14.92
CA VAL A 179 -11.98 -6.18 -13.55
C VAL A 179 -12.99 -7.08 -12.84
N ALA A 180 -12.53 -7.77 -11.80
CA ALA A 180 -13.34 -8.57 -10.90
C ALA A 180 -13.75 -7.75 -9.66
N GLU A 181 -14.68 -8.28 -8.86
CA GLU A 181 -15.07 -7.73 -7.56
C GLU A 181 -14.32 -8.44 -6.43
N PHE A 182 -13.75 -7.66 -5.51
CA PHE A 182 -13.04 -8.18 -4.34
C PHE A 182 -14.04 -8.93 -3.42
N ASN A 183 -13.62 -10.06 -2.83
CA ASN A 183 -14.46 -10.96 -2.04
C ASN A 183 -15.64 -11.60 -2.82
N ASN A 184 -15.54 -11.67 -4.16
CA ASN A 184 -16.53 -12.31 -5.01
C ASN A 184 -15.85 -13.25 -6.01
N ILE A 185 -15.70 -14.51 -5.62
CA ILE A 185 -15.04 -15.52 -6.44
C ILE A 185 -15.81 -15.82 -7.74
N ASP A 186 -17.14 -15.74 -7.73
CA ASP A 186 -17.98 -15.97 -8.91
C ASP A 186 -17.68 -14.96 -10.02
N SER A 187 -17.31 -13.72 -9.64
CA SER A 187 -16.88 -12.71 -10.62
C SER A 187 -15.61 -13.12 -11.36
N VAL A 188 -14.69 -13.79 -10.68
CA VAL A 188 -13.44 -14.31 -11.26
C VAL A 188 -13.70 -15.52 -12.14
N VAL A 189 -14.50 -16.48 -11.65
CA VAL A 189 -14.94 -17.68 -12.42
C VAL A 189 -15.58 -17.28 -13.73
N LYS A 190 -16.50 -16.29 -13.70
CA LYS A 190 -17.14 -15.75 -14.88
C LYS A 190 -16.13 -15.23 -15.90
N LEU A 191 -15.16 -14.42 -15.47
CA LEU A 191 -14.13 -13.86 -16.35
C LEU A 191 -13.28 -14.95 -17.01
N PHE A 192 -12.90 -15.99 -16.27
CA PHE A 192 -12.17 -17.14 -16.84
C PHE A 192 -13.01 -17.91 -17.87
N ASN A 193 -14.30 -18.10 -17.61
CA ASN A 193 -15.18 -18.81 -18.53
C ASN A 193 -15.41 -18.04 -19.84
N GLU A 194 -15.51 -16.72 -19.78
CA GLU A 194 -15.67 -15.83 -20.94
C GLU A 194 -14.38 -15.65 -21.76
N ASN A 195 -13.21 -15.86 -21.12
CA ASN A 195 -11.89 -15.61 -21.73
C ASN A 195 -10.97 -16.83 -21.63
N LYS A 196 -11.48 -18.00 -22.03
CA LYS A 196 -10.74 -19.26 -21.95
C LYS A 196 -9.33 -19.15 -22.54
N ASP A 197 -8.33 -19.60 -21.78
CA ASP A 197 -6.91 -19.69 -22.15
C ASP A 197 -6.23 -18.36 -22.53
N LYS A 198 -6.86 -17.20 -22.27
CA LYS A 198 -6.29 -15.89 -22.61
C LYS A 198 -5.74 -15.11 -21.40
N ILE A 199 -6.09 -15.52 -20.17
CA ILE A 199 -5.71 -14.81 -18.95
C ILE A 199 -4.32 -15.26 -18.48
N ALA A 200 -3.38 -14.33 -18.51
CA ALA A 200 -1.99 -14.52 -18.08
C ALA A 200 -1.87 -14.60 -16.55
N ALA A 201 -2.54 -13.68 -15.87
CA ALA A 201 -2.45 -13.56 -14.43
C ALA A 201 -3.67 -12.92 -13.81
N VAL A 202 -3.85 -13.18 -12.52
CA VAL A 202 -4.71 -12.42 -11.60
C VAL A 202 -3.79 -11.67 -10.64
N ILE A 203 -3.94 -10.34 -10.54
CA ILE A 203 -3.23 -9.51 -9.57
C ILE A 203 -4.19 -8.99 -8.52
N ILE A 204 -3.79 -9.08 -7.25
CA ILE A 204 -4.61 -8.70 -6.10
C ILE A 204 -3.75 -8.08 -4.99
N GLU A 205 -4.26 -7.04 -4.32
CA GLU A 205 -3.83 -6.71 -2.96
C GLU A 205 -4.45 -7.76 -2.03
N PRO A 206 -3.69 -8.70 -1.43
CA PRO A 206 -4.28 -9.75 -0.60
C PRO A 206 -5.01 -9.19 0.63
N ILE A 207 -4.61 -8.03 1.08
CA ILE A 207 -5.34 -7.14 1.99
C ILE A 207 -5.45 -5.80 1.28
N ALA A 208 -6.66 -5.43 0.87
CA ALA A 208 -6.85 -4.20 0.12
C ALA A 208 -6.72 -2.98 1.03
N GLY A 209 -5.87 -2.04 0.64
CA GLY A 209 -5.58 -0.82 1.41
C GLY A 209 -5.86 0.48 0.66
N ASN A 210 -6.30 0.42 -0.60
CA ASN A 210 -6.54 1.59 -1.46
C ASN A 210 -8.03 1.90 -1.68
N MET A 211 -8.91 1.20 -0.96
CA MET A 211 -10.34 1.50 -0.85
C MET A 211 -10.78 1.63 0.62
N GLY A 212 -9.86 2.07 1.47
CA GLY A 212 -9.82 1.78 2.88
C GLY A 212 -9.36 0.34 3.10
N LEU A 213 -9.23 -0.07 4.36
CA LEU A 213 -8.82 -1.42 4.70
C LEU A 213 -9.98 -2.41 4.49
N VAL A 214 -9.89 -3.22 3.44
CA VAL A 214 -10.86 -4.30 3.19
C VAL A 214 -10.15 -5.64 3.27
N ILE A 215 -10.66 -6.49 4.17
CA ILE A 215 -10.06 -7.79 4.51
C ILE A 215 -10.63 -8.87 3.60
N PRO A 216 -9.82 -9.82 3.12
CA PRO A 216 -10.34 -10.96 2.38
C PRO A 216 -11.21 -11.82 3.29
N GLU A 217 -12.41 -12.17 2.81
CA GLU A 217 -13.35 -13.02 3.55
C GLU A 217 -13.01 -14.51 3.41
N ASN A 218 -13.11 -15.25 4.51
CA ASN A 218 -13.02 -16.71 4.54
C ASN A 218 -11.93 -17.30 3.61
N ASN A 219 -12.36 -18.13 2.64
CA ASN A 219 -11.50 -18.86 1.72
C ASN A 219 -11.21 -18.11 0.40
N PHE A 220 -11.54 -16.82 0.29
CA PHE A 220 -11.43 -16.08 -0.98
C PHE A 220 -10.05 -16.18 -1.63
N LEU A 221 -8.97 -15.99 -0.87
CA LEU A 221 -7.61 -16.08 -1.40
C LEU A 221 -7.21 -17.50 -1.79
N SER A 222 -7.60 -18.51 -1.01
CA SER A 222 -7.32 -19.93 -1.32
C SER A 222 -8.12 -20.41 -2.53
N GLU A 223 -9.37 -20.02 -2.66
CA GLU A 223 -10.18 -20.28 -3.86
C GLU A 223 -9.60 -19.60 -5.09
N LEU A 224 -9.13 -18.35 -4.95
CA LEU A 224 -8.45 -17.63 -6.03
C LEU A 224 -7.17 -18.35 -6.46
N ARG A 225 -6.36 -18.85 -5.51
CA ARG A 225 -5.18 -19.68 -5.80
C ARG A 225 -5.56 -20.95 -6.56
N ALA A 226 -6.61 -21.65 -6.11
CA ALA A 226 -7.08 -22.89 -6.73
C ALA A 226 -7.50 -22.65 -8.19
N ILE A 227 -8.30 -21.62 -8.44
CA ILE A 227 -8.76 -21.25 -9.80
C ILE A 227 -7.56 -20.88 -10.69
N CYS A 228 -6.63 -20.07 -10.24
CA CYS A 228 -5.45 -19.72 -11.02
C CYS A 228 -4.65 -20.96 -11.42
N THR A 229 -4.49 -21.91 -10.51
CA THR A 229 -3.83 -23.19 -10.79
C THR A 229 -4.58 -24.03 -11.82
N GLU A 230 -5.89 -24.20 -11.64
CA GLU A 230 -6.74 -24.95 -12.59
C GLU A 230 -6.70 -24.36 -14.02
N LYS A 231 -6.69 -23.03 -14.12
CA LYS A 231 -6.74 -22.32 -15.40
C LYS A 231 -5.34 -22.02 -16.00
N ASN A 232 -4.27 -22.52 -15.42
CA ASN A 232 -2.89 -22.24 -15.83
C ASN A 232 -2.64 -20.74 -16.01
N SER A 233 -3.06 -19.94 -15.02
CA SER A 233 -2.82 -18.51 -14.91
C SER A 233 -2.01 -18.23 -13.64
N LEU A 234 -1.16 -17.21 -13.66
CA LEU A 234 -0.35 -16.87 -12.50
C LEU A 234 -1.18 -16.07 -11.48
N LEU A 235 -0.96 -16.33 -10.20
CA LEU A 235 -1.44 -15.48 -9.11
C LEU A 235 -0.33 -14.51 -8.69
N ILE A 236 -0.61 -13.22 -8.73
CA ILE A 236 0.31 -12.15 -8.29
C ILE A 236 -0.27 -11.51 -7.04
N PHE A 237 0.47 -11.59 -5.93
CA PHE A 237 0.15 -10.80 -4.74
C PHE A 237 0.88 -9.47 -4.80
N ASP A 238 0.12 -8.39 -4.82
CA ASP A 238 0.64 -7.05 -4.60
C ASP A 238 0.77 -6.80 -3.09
N GLU A 239 1.93 -7.11 -2.57
CA GLU A 239 2.30 -6.92 -1.17
C GLU A 239 3.08 -5.61 -0.95
N VAL A 240 2.93 -4.64 -1.82
CA VAL A 240 3.56 -3.31 -1.65
C VAL A 240 3.10 -2.65 -0.33
N MET A 241 1.87 -2.91 0.13
CA MET A 241 1.36 -2.43 1.42
C MET A 241 1.50 -3.46 2.54
N SER A 242 1.09 -4.70 2.30
CA SER A 242 0.97 -5.75 3.31
C SER A 242 2.30 -6.46 3.61
N GLY A 243 3.22 -6.50 2.63
CA GLY A 243 4.53 -7.14 2.78
C GLY A 243 5.33 -6.54 3.94
N PHE A 244 5.84 -7.40 4.82
CA PHE A 244 6.56 -7.03 6.05
C PHE A 244 5.76 -6.16 7.02
N ARG A 245 4.50 -5.84 6.72
CA ARG A 245 3.65 -4.99 7.55
C ARG A 245 2.74 -5.80 8.47
N VAL A 246 2.05 -6.79 7.92
CA VAL A 246 1.05 -7.58 8.64
C VAL A 246 1.65 -8.81 9.33
N SER A 247 2.73 -9.32 8.77
CA SER A 247 3.58 -10.37 9.33
C SER A 247 4.97 -10.29 8.68
N LYS A 248 5.90 -11.10 9.13
CA LYS A 248 7.28 -11.17 8.61
C LYS A 248 7.30 -11.60 7.14
N GLY A 249 6.49 -12.58 6.77
CA GLY A 249 6.35 -13.08 5.40
C GLY A 249 5.20 -12.41 4.62
N GLY A 250 4.58 -11.36 5.17
CA GLY A 250 3.49 -10.64 4.51
C GLY A 250 2.13 -11.33 4.62
N ALA A 251 1.18 -10.94 3.79
CA ALA A 251 -0.17 -11.51 3.79
C ALA A 251 -0.17 -12.98 3.34
N GLN A 252 0.76 -13.39 2.50
CA GLN A 252 0.89 -14.79 2.07
C GLN A 252 1.19 -15.75 3.24
N GLU A 253 1.99 -15.31 4.22
CA GLU A 253 2.22 -16.04 5.46
C GLU A 253 0.98 -16.01 6.35
N LEU A 254 0.34 -14.84 6.50
CA LEU A 254 -0.83 -14.65 7.36
C LEU A 254 -2.03 -15.52 6.94
N TYR A 255 -2.24 -15.70 5.63
CA TYR A 255 -3.37 -16.44 5.06
C TYR A 255 -3.01 -17.83 4.54
N ASP A 256 -1.74 -18.24 4.66
CA ASP A 256 -1.22 -19.53 4.14
C ASP A 256 -1.58 -19.76 2.65
N VAL A 257 -1.38 -18.71 1.83
CA VAL A 257 -1.62 -18.75 0.38
C VAL A 257 -0.40 -18.24 -0.36
N ILE A 258 0.25 -19.14 -1.11
CA ILE A 258 1.48 -18.83 -1.84
C ILE A 258 1.16 -18.40 -3.28
N PRO A 259 1.47 -17.14 -3.67
CA PRO A 259 1.34 -16.69 -5.05
C PRO A 259 2.50 -17.19 -5.92
N ASP A 260 2.38 -17.01 -7.23
CA ASP A 260 3.47 -17.32 -8.19
C ASP A 260 4.49 -16.17 -8.28
N ILE A 261 4.00 -14.92 -8.12
CA ILE A 261 4.81 -13.70 -8.11
C ILE A 261 4.33 -12.82 -6.97
N THR A 262 5.26 -12.19 -6.27
CA THR A 262 4.98 -11.17 -5.23
C THR A 262 5.63 -9.85 -5.62
N THR A 263 4.91 -8.75 -5.49
CA THR A 263 5.46 -7.40 -5.63
C THR A 263 5.60 -6.73 -4.27
N LEU A 264 6.71 -6.03 -4.07
CA LEU A 264 7.10 -5.41 -2.81
C LEU A 264 7.45 -3.94 -3.02
N GLY A 265 7.34 -3.15 -1.98
CA GLY A 265 7.69 -1.73 -1.96
C GLY A 265 7.70 -1.18 -0.54
N LYS A 266 7.52 0.12 -0.41
CA LYS A 266 7.35 0.80 0.89
C LYS A 266 8.41 0.39 1.94
N ILE A 267 8.12 -0.58 2.82
CA ILE A 267 9.01 -1.01 3.93
C ILE A 267 10.39 -1.43 3.44
N ILE A 268 10.48 -2.10 2.27
CA ILE A 268 11.78 -2.54 1.73
C ILE A 268 12.71 -1.38 1.34
N GLY A 269 12.22 -0.17 1.27
CA GLY A 269 13.03 1.02 1.01
C GLY A 269 13.52 1.74 2.27
N GLY A 270 13.01 1.37 3.45
CA GLY A 270 13.37 2.06 4.71
C GLY A 270 13.09 3.57 4.68
N GLY A 271 12.10 4.02 3.88
CA GLY A 271 11.77 5.42 3.64
C GLY A 271 12.36 6.00 2.35
N LEU A 272 13.24 5.29 1.66
CA LEU A 272 13.78 5.65 0.35
C LEU A 272 13.03 4.95 -0.80
N PRO A 273 13.09 5.49 -2.04
CA PRO A 273 12.45 4.87 -3.19
C PRO A 273 13.02 3.48 -3.48
N ALA A 274 12.21 2.44 -3.32
CA ALA A 274 12.52 1.07 -3.67
C ALA A 274 11.25 0.28 -3.97
N GLY A 275 11.38 -0.70 -4.84
CA GLY A 275 10.40 -1.73 -5.11
C GLY A 275 11.12 -3.02 -5.48
N ALA A 276 10.39 -4.13 -5.51
CA ALA A 276 10.90 -5.40 -5.97
C ALA A 276 9.75 -6.27 -6.49
N TYR A 277 10.07 -7.20 -7.38
CA TYR A 277 9.19 -8.31 -7.72
C TYR A 277 9.99 -9.59 -7.74
N GLY A 278 9.39 -10.65 -7.25
CA GLY A 278 10.05 -11.95 -7.14
C GLY A 278 9.03 -13.08 -7.16
N GLY A 279 9.50 -14.29 -7.26
CA GLY A 279 8.68 -15.48 -7.31
C GLY A 279 9.52 -16.73 -7.54
N LYS A 280 8.89 -17.79 -8.05
CA LYS A 280 9.57 -19.03 -8.38
C LYS A 280 10.69 -18.80 -9.38
N ALA A 281 11.81 -19.48 -9.21
CA ALA A 281 13.00 -19.34 -10.06
C ALA A 281 12.67 -19.57 -11.55
N GLU A 282 11.88 -20.60 -11.86
CA GLU A 282 11.46 -20.92 -13.23
C GLU A 282 10.72 -19.78 -13.94
N ILE A 283 9.97 -18.96 -13.19
CA ILE A 283 9.27 -17.77 -13.73
C ILE A 283 10.26 -16.62 -13.86
N MET A 284 11.05 -16.37 -12.81
CA MET A 284 11.99 -15.25 -12.77
C MET A 284 13.13 -15.37 -13.79
N ASP A 285 13.50 -16.56 -14.19
CA ASP A 285 14.52 -16.82 -15.22
C ASP A 285 14.07 -16.37 -16.62
N HIS A 286 12.81 -16.01 -16.80
CA HIS A 286 12.34 -15.35 -18.03
C HIS A 286 12.70 -13.86 -18.09
N VAL A 287 13.23 -13.27 -17.01
CA VAL A 287 13.67 -11.86 -17.00
C VAL A 287 15.08 -11.75 -17.61
N ALA A 288 15.27 -10.77 -18.49
CA ALA A 288 16.59 -10.49 -19.07
C ALA A 288 17.64 -10.20 -17.96
N PRO A 289 18.92 -10.65 -18.11
CA PRO A 289 19.54 -11.19 -19.35
C PRO A 289 19.29 -12.68 -19.60
N ASP A 290 18.78 -13.45 -18.62
CA ASP A 290 18.60 -14.90 -18.75
C ASP A 290 17.45 -15.27 -19.70
N GLY A 291 16.38 -14.47 -19.69
CA GLY A 291 15.19 -14.68 -20.50
C GLY A 291 14.82 -13.49 -21.39
N PRO A 292 13.73 -13.61 -22.16
CA PRO A 292 13.35 -12.63 -23.17
C PRO A 292 12.56 -11.41 -22.61
N VAL A 293 12.17 -11.42 -21.34
CA VAL A 293 11.35 -10.36 -20.75
C VAL A 293 12.23 -9.22 -20.25
N TYR A 294 12.19 -8.07 -20.93
CA TYR A 294 13.06 -6.94 -20.62
C TYR A 294 12.55 -6.12 -19.43
N GLN A 295 13.46 -5.82 -18.51
CA GLN A 295 13.33 -4.83 -17.45
C GLN A 295 14.70 -4.21 -17.16
N ALA A 296 14.78 -2.89 -17.01
CA ALA A 296 15.99 -2.18 -16.61
C ALA A 296 15.63 -0.93 -15.80
N GLY A 297 16.55 -0.49 -14.96
CA GLY A 297 16.42 0.74 -14.19
C GLY A 297 17.79 1.23 -13.74
N THR A 298 18.14 2.47 -14.06
CA THR A 298 19.45 3.07 -13.73
C THR A 298 19.73 3.05 -12.23
N LEU A 299 18.69 3.25 -11.40
CA LEU A 299 18.80 3.32 -9.94
C LEU A 299 18.20 2.09 -9.23
N SER A 300 17.82 1.05 -9.99
CA SER A 300 17.38 -0.21 -9.40
C SER A 300 18.52 -0.83 -8.59
N GLY A 301 18.26 -1.19 -7.32
CA GLY A 301 19.32 -1.69 -6.43
C GLY A 301 20.27 -0.60 -5.92
N ASN A 302 19.87 0.66 -5.95
CA ASN A 302 20.67 1.79 -5.45
C ASN A 302 21.19 1.51 -4.03
N PRO A 303 22.52 1.70 -3.76
CA PRO A 303 23.14 1.36 -2.48
C PRO A 303 22.46 1.99 -1.27
N LEU A 304 22.01 3.25 -1.38
CA LEU A 304 21.37 3.94 -0.25
C LEU A 304 19.98 3.35 0.04
N ALA A 305 19.21 3.01 -1.00
CA ALA A 305 17.92 2.36 -0.81
C ALA A 305 18.08 0.93 -0.27
N MET A 306 19.11 0.19 -0.74
CA MET A 306 19.39 -1.17 -0.24
C MET A 306 19.79 -1.15 1.22
N VAL A 307 20.72 -0.28 1.64
CA VAL A 307 21.16 -0.22 3.04
C VAL A 307 20.06 0.29 3.96
N ALA A 308 19.22 1.24 3.52
CA ALA A 308 18.07 1.72 4.28
C ALA A 308 17.04 0.60 4.50
N GLY A 309 16.69 -0.15 3.43
CA GLY A 309 15.81 -1.30 3.52
C GLY A 309 16.35 -2.42 4.40
N LEU A 310 17.62 -2.81 4.23
CA LEU A 310 18.29 -3.81 5.07
C LEU A 310 18.23 -3.42 6.54
N SER A 311 18.53 -2.16 6.88
CA SER A 311 18.46 -1.65 8.26
C SER A 311 17.09 -1.82 8.91
N VAL A 312 16.03 -1.86 8.11
CA VAL A 312 14.65 -2.13 8.57
C VAL A 312 14.40 -3.64 8.64
N LEU A 313 14.64 -4.38 7.54
CA LEU A 313 14.28 -5.80 7.44
C LEU A 313 15.04 -6.69 8.44
N GLU A 314 16.29 -6.35 8.76
CA GLU A 314 17.10 -7.08 9.74
C GLU A 314 16.57 -6.99 11.18
N ARG A 315 15.78 -5.97 11.47
CA ARG A 315 15.20 -5.72 12.81
C ARG A 315 13.75 -6.18 12.95
N LEU A 316 13.11 -6.62 11.86
CA LEU A 316 11.75 -7.16 11.91
C LEU A 316 11.78 -8.55 12.56
N ASN A 317 11.32 -8.62 13.80
CA ASN A 317 11.20 -9.82 14.62
C ASN A 317 9.85 -9.86 15.33
N ASP A 318 9.56 -10.95 16.03
CA ASP A 318 8.27 -11.18 16.69
C ASP A 318 7.94 -10.10 17.74
N ASP A 319 8.95 -9.54 18.43
CA ASP A 319 8.73 -8.48 19.41
C ASP A 319 8.21 -7.20 18.75
N VAL A 320 8.70 -6.88 17.54
CA VAL A 320 8.22 -5.72 16.76
C VAL A 320 6.76 -5.90 16.37
N TYR A 321 6.38 -7.08 15.86
CA TYR A 321 4.99 -7.37 15.49
C TYR A 321 4.08 -7.43 16.70
N SER A 322 4.51 -8.05 17.81
CA SER A 322 3.77 -8.08 19.07
C SER A 322 3.52 -6.67 19.63
N LYS A 323 4.53 -5.79 19.55
CA LYS A 323 4.38 -4.39 19.96
C LYS A 323 3.38 -3.64 19.05
N LEU A 324 3.49 -3.80 17.73
CA LEU A 324 2.56 -3.19 16.77
C LEU A 324 1.13 -3.67 16.97
N GLU A 325 0.94 -4.96 17.22
CA GLU A 325 -0.37 -5.55 17.55
C GLU A 325 -0.93 -4.95 18.83
N GLY A 326 -0.14 -4.85 19.89
CA GLY A 326 -0.56 -4.23 21.16
C GLY A 326 -0.99 -2.77 20.99
N ILE A 327 -0.23 -1.96 20.22
CA ILE A 327 -0.57 -0.55 19.93
C ILE A 327 -1.90 -0.49 19.16
N SER A 328 -2.00 -1.26 18.08
CA SER A 328 -3.15 -1.19 17.18
C SER A 328 -4.43 -1.75 17.80
N SER A 329 -4.34 -2.82 18.61
CA SER A 329 -5.47 -3.38 19.35
C SER A 329 -6.06 -2.37 20.33
N LYS A 330 -5.22 -1.72 21.15
CA LYS A 330 -5.67 -0.69 22.10
C LYS A 330 -6.39 0.47 21.40
N ILE A 331 -5.83 0.98 20.27
CA ILE A 331 -6.47 2.05 19.51
C ILE A 331 -7.80 1.56 18.90
N HIS A 332 -7.84 0.37 18.35
CA HIS A 332 -9.04 -0.24 17.80
C HIS A 332 -10.15 -0.37 18.84
N GLU A 333 -9.86 -0.95 20.01
CA GLU A 333 -10.80 -1.10 21.13
C GLU A 333 -11.30 0.26 21.62
N GLY A 334 -10.40 1.24 21.76
CA GLY A 334 -10.74 2.60 22.13
C GLY A 334 -11.69 3.27 21.13
N PHE A 335 -11.45 3.08 19.84
CA PHE A 335 -12.32 3.61 18.78
C PHE A 335 -13.69 2.92 18.78
N GLN A 336 -13.74 1.60 18.92
CA GLN A 336 -15.01 0.85 19.03
C GLN A 336 -15.85 1.34 20.22
N LEU A 337 -15.22 1.53 21.38
CA LEU A 337 -15.88 2.07 22.57
C LEU A 337 -16.42 3.48 22.33
N ASN A 338 -15.66 4.33 21.66
CA ASN A 338 -16.05 5.70 21.35
C ASN A 338 -17.20 5.76 20.32
N ILE A 339 -17.20 4.89 19.31
CA ILE A 339 -18.31 4.71 18.37
C ILE A 339 -19.57 4.35 19.14
N SER A 340 -19.50 3.34 20.01
CA SER A 340 -20.62 2.92 20.86
C SER A 340 -21.13 4.04 21.78
N LYS A 341 -20.23 4.76 22.47
CA LYS A 341 -20.58 5.89 23.36
C LYS A 341 -21.23 7.06 22.63
N THR A 342 -20.82 7.32 21.40
CA THR A 342 -21.34 8.45 20.63
C THR A 342 -22.57 8.11 19.82
N GLY A 343 -22.75 6.84 19.46
CA GLY A 343 -23.81 6.37 18.57
C GLY A 343 -23.63 6.88 17.12
N VAL A 344 -22.42 7.29 16.74
CA VAL A 344 -22.10 7.61 15.34
C VAL A 344 -22.08 6.33 14.53
N MET A 345 -22.77 6.31 13.39
CA MET A 345 -22.73 5.16 12.47
C MET A 345 -21.37 5.08 11.80
N ALA A 346 -20.54 4.22 12.32
CA ALA A 346 -19.19 3.97 11.84
C ALA A 346 -18.74 2.56 12.24
N ASN A 347 -17.82 1.99 11.46
CA ASN A 347 -17.12 0.75 11.80
C ASN A 347 -15.62 0.89 11.57
N ILE A 348 -14.84 0.00 12.14
CA ILE A 348 -13.39 0.03 12.04
C ILE A 348 -12.87 -1.33 11.62
N ALA A 349 -12.12 -1.36 10.53
CA ALA A 349 -11.38 -2.54 10.08
C ALA A 349 -9.93 -2.46 10.58
N ARG A 350 -9.34 -3.61 10.98
CA ARG A 350 -7.95 -3.72 11.42
C ARG A 350 -7.32 -5.06 11.03
N VAL A 351 -6.09 -5.00 10.53
CA VAL A 351 -5.19 -6.15 10.37
C VAL A 351 -3.79 -5.72 10.77
N GLY A 352 -3.21 -6.36 11.78
CA GLY A 352 -1.93 -5.94 12.35
C GLY A 352 -1.96 -4.44 12.68
N SER A 353 -1.00 -3.68 12.19
CA SER A 353 -0.89 -2.23 12.42
C SER A 353 -1.52 -1.36 11.31
N MET A 354 -2.38 -1.96 10.47
CA MET A 354 -3.19 -1.26 9.46
C MET A 354 -4.63 -1.13 9.95
N MET A 355 -5.25 0.05 9.78
CA MET A 355 -6.61 0.31 10.23
C MET A 355 -7.32 1.29 9.29
N THR A 356 -8.65 1.21 9.22
CA THR A 356 -9.50 2.26 8.60
C THR A 356 -10.79 2.41 9.39
N LEU A 357 -11.16 3.67 9.67
CA LEU A 357 -12.47 4.03 10.22
C LEU A 357 -13.39 4.42 9.05
N PHE A 358 -14.45 3.67 8.86
CA PHE A 358 -15.48 3.93 7.86
C PHE A 358 -16.71 4.55 8.50
N PHE A 359 -17.18 5.66 7.98
CA PHE A 359 -18.48 6.23 8.36
C PHE A 359 -19.56 5.60 7.48
N SER A 360 -20.24 4.60 8.01
CA SER A 360 -21.20 3.78 7.26
C SER A 360 -22.21 3.15 8.23
N ASP A 361 -23.41 2.89 7.72
CA ASP A 361 -24.45 2.08 8.36
C ASP A 361 -24.31 0.57 8.07
N LEU A 362 -23.38 0.20 7.20
CA LEU A 362 -23.05 -1.21 6.93
C LEU A 362 -22.22 -1.78 8.09
N ASP A 363 -22.52 -3.01 8.51
CA ASP A 363 -21.75 -3.69 9.56
C ASP A 363 -20.29 -3.94 9.16
N ASN A 364 -20.06 -4.26 7.88
CA ASN A 364 -18.73 -4.50 7.33
C ASN A 364 -18.62 -3.94 5.90
N ILE A 365 -17.44 -3.47 5.55
CA ILE A 365 -17.09 -3.07 4.19
C ILE A 365 -16.34 -4.24 3.55
N LYS A 366 -16.94 -4.87 2.54
CA LYS A 366 -16.43 -6.10 1.93
C LYS A 366 -15.77 -5.91 0.58
N ASN A 367 -16.10 -4.81 -0.09
CA ASN A 367 -15.65 -4.52 -1.46
C ASN A 367 -15.70 -3.02 -1.76
N TYR A 368 -15.29 -2.65 -2.97
CA TYR A 368 -15.29 -1.26 -3.39
C TYR A 368 -16.69 -0.64 -3.52
N SER A 369 -17.70 -1.44 -3.84
CA SER A 369 -19.10 -0.97 -3.93
C SER A 369 -19.60 -0.53 -2.55
N ASP A 370 -19.25 -1.23 -1.49
CA ASP A 370 -19.57 -0.84 -0.12
C ASP A 370 -18.76 0.38 0.33
N ALA A 371 -17.46 0.39 0.06
CA ALA A 371 -16.60 1.53 0.39
C ALA A 371 -17.12 2.85 -0.21
N LYS A 372 -17.65 2.82 -1.44
CA LYS A 372 -18.24 4.00 -2.10
C LYS A 372 -19.53 4.51 -1.45
N LYS A 373 -20.25 3.69 -0.68
CA LYS A 373 -21.46 4.10 0.05
C LYS A 373 -21.13 4.85 1.35
N CYS A 374 -19.90 4.77 1.81
CA CYS A 374 -19.47 5.43 3.04
C CYS A 374 -19.55 6.95 2.95
N ASN A 375 -19.81 7.60 4.08
CA ASN A 375 -20.00 9.06 4.17
C ASN A 375 -18.65 9.80 4.21
N THR A 376 -18.12 10.12 3.04
CA THR A 376 -16.85 10.85 2.88
C THR A 376 -16.93 12.30 3.41
N THR A 377 -18.11 12.92 3.41
CA THR A 377 -18.31 14.26 3.98
C THR A 377 -18.13 14.22 5.49
N LEU A 378 -18.64 13.19 6.16
CA LEU A 378 -18.46 13.01 7.60
C LEU A 378 -16.99 12.71 7.93
N TYR A 379 -16.32 11.90 7.09
CA TYR A 379 -14.88 11.69 7.21
C TYR A 379 -14.08 12.99 7.10
N SER A 380 -14.42 13.86 6.15
CA SER A 380 -13.76 15.16 6.00
C SER A 380 -13.85 16.02 7.28
N LYS A 381 -15.04 16.08 7.90
CA LYS A 381 -15.22 16.78 9.18
C LYS A 381 -14.42 16.14 10.31
N TYR A 382 -14.44 14.82 10.39
CA TYR A 382 -13.66 14.04 11.37
C TYR A 382 -12.16 14.27 11.19
N PHE A 383 -11.63 14.17 9.98
CA PHE A 383 -10.23 14.42 9.65
C PHE A 383 -9.78 15.81 10.14
N LYS A 384 -10.54 16.86 9.81
CA LYS A 384 -10.25 18.25 10.24
C LYS A 384 -10.19 18.36 11.76
N SER A 385 -11.15 17.75 12.46
CA SER A 385 -11.19 17.76 13.91
C SER A 385 -10.00 17.01 14.54
N MET A 386 -9.63 15.85 14.03
CA MET A 386 -8.45 15.10 14.49
C MET A 386 -7.16 15.88 14.26
N LEU A 387 -7.06 16.54 13.09
CA LEU A 387 -5.91 17.37 12.74
C LEU A 387 -5.76 18.57 13.70
N GLU A 388 -6.86 19.26 14.03
CA GLU A 388 -6.90 20.35 15.03
C GLU A 388 -6.43 19.88 16.41
N LEU A 389 -6.64 18.61 16.75
CA LEU A 389 -6.23 18.00 18.01
C LEU A 389 -4.78 17.43 17.97
N GLY A 390 -4.08 17.60 16.84
CA GLY A 390 -2.70 17.16 16.67
C GLY A 390 -2.55 15.67 16.31
N ILE A 391 -3.55 15.09 15.64
CA ILE A 391 -3.50 13.74 15.09
C ILE A 391 -3.53 13.83 13.56
N TYR A 392 -2.49 13.34 12.92
CA TYR A 392 -2.40 13.30 11.44
C TYR A 392 -2.92 11.96 10.92
N LEU A 393 -4.07 12.00 10.25
CA LEU A 393 -4.73 10.88 9.59
C LEU A 393 -4.52 10.96 8.07
N PRO A 394 -4.79 9.89 7.30
CA PRO A 394 -4.86 9.97 5.85
C PRO A 394 -5.92 10.98 5.40
N PRO A 395 -5.62 11.87 4.44
CA PRO A 395 -6.59 12.85 3.94
C PRO A 395 -7.59 12.25 2.94
N SER A 396 -8.00 11.01 3.16
CA SER A 396 -9.03 10.28 2.40
C SER A 396 -9.52 9.07 3.18
N GLN A 397 -10.84 8.83 3.20
CA GLN A 397 -11.42 7.62 3.80
C GLN A 397 -11.04 6.33 3.04
N PHE A 398 -10.59 6.45 1.79
CA PHE A 398 -10.14 5.32 0.98
C PHE A 398 -8.67 4.93 1.23
N GLU A 399 -8.06 5.48 2.24
CA GLU A 399 -6.69 5.19 2.65
C GLU A 399 -6.65 4.54 4.05
N CYS A 400 -5.54 3.85 4.35
CA CYS A 400 -5.33 3.22 5.64
C CYS A 400 -4.50 4.08 6.58
N LEU A 401 -4.74 3.93 7.88
CA LEU A 401 -3.78 4.27 8.91
C LEU A 401 -2.69 3.20 8.93
N PHE A 402 -1.44 3.65 9.15
CA PHE A 402 -0.26 2.81 9.31
C PHE A 402 0.46 3.22 10.60
N LEU A 403 0.27 2.42 11.65
CA LEU A 403 0.86 2.72 12.94
C LEU A 403 2.32 2.26 12.99
N SER A 404 3.17 3.08 13.60
CA SER A 404 4.58 2.74 13.84
C SER A 404 4.78 2.16 15.25
N ASN A 405 5.87 1.43 15.45
CA ASN A 405 6.24 0.92 16.77
C ASN A 405 6.77 2.00 17.72
N ARG A 406 6.78 3.28 17.27
CA ARG A 406 7.19 4.45 18.08
C ARG A 406 6.04 5.16 18.78
N ILE A 407 4.80 4.77 18.48
CA ILE A 407 3.62 5.23 19.22
C ILE A 407 3.71 4.66 20.64
N ASP A 408 3.71 5.54 21.64
CA ASP A 408 3.76 5.20 23.07
C ASP A 408 2.35 5.26 23.72
N GLU A 409 2.25 4.92 25.01
CA GLU A 409 0.97 4.92 25.73
C GLU A 409 0.32 6.30 25.77
N ASN A 410 1.09 7.37 25.91
CA ASN A 410 0.56 8.74 25.90
C ASN A 410 0.00 9.11 24.53
N ASP A 411 0.68 8.65 23.46
CA ASP A 411 0.21 8.83 22.09
C ASP A 411 -1.09 8.06 21.85
N ILE A 412 -1.20 6.79 22.34
CA ILE A 412 -2.41 5.97 22.26
C ILE A 412 -3.57 6.66 22.95
N ASP A 413 -3.39 7.10 24.19
CA ASP A 413 -4.42 7.80 24.96
C ASP A 413 -4.88 9.08 24.25
N LYS A 414 -3.93 9.87 23.73
CA LYS A 414 -4.23 11.09 22.97
C LYS A 414 -5.00 10.80 21.68
N ILE A 415 -4.65 9.74 20.94
CA ILE A 415 -5.36 9.32 19.72
C ILE A 415 -6.81 8.94 20.08
N ILE A 416 -7.02 8.14 21.13
CA ILE A 416 -8.36 7.67 21.56
C ILE A 416 -9.21 8.84 22.07
N ASP A 417 -8.65 9.72 22.88
CA ASP A 417 -9.34 10.91 23.39
C ASP A 417 -9.72 11.88 22.27
N SER A 418 -8.81 12.10 21.31
CA SER A 418 -9.08 12.94 20.14
C SER A 418 -10.17 12.35 19.25
N ASN A 419 -10.18 11.03 19.07
CA ASN A 419 -11.26 10.32 18.39
C ASN A 419 -12.62 10.57 19.06
N LEU A 420 -12.72 10.41 20.40
CA LEU A 420 -13.97 10.66 21.12
C LEU A 420 -14.45 12.11 20.96
N LYS A 421 -13.55 13.08 21.11
CA LYS A 421 -13.88 14.51 20.94
C LYS A 421 -14.36 14.80 19.52
N SER A 422 -13.68 14.23 18.53
CA SER A 422 -14.02 14.42 17.12
C SER A 422 -15.36 13.78 16.75
N LEU A 423 -15.64 12.54 17.22
CA LEU A 423 -16.93 11.89 17.02
C LEU A 423 -18.08 12.67 17.64
N LYS A 424 -17.90 13.24 18.85
CA LYS A 424 -18.91 14.13 19.48
C LYS A 424 -19.15 15.41 18.69
N LYS A 425 -18.11 15.99 18.05
CA LYS A 425 -18.19 17.23 17.27
C LYS A 425 -18.95 17.06 15.95
N ILE A 426 -18.88 15.88 15.35
CA ILE A 426 -19.46 15.58 14.03
C ILE A 426 -20.84 14.92 14.10
N LYS A 427 -21.28 14.47 15.31
CA LYS A 427 -22.62 13.96 15.57
C LYS A 427 -23.65 15.07 15.47
#